data_add7e20e4b77550097caf6824ac8ddb5
#
_entry.id   add7e20e4b77550097caf6824ac8ddb5
#
_cell.length_a   1.000
_cell.length_b   1.000
_cell.length_c   1.000
_cell.angle_alpha   90.00
_cell.angle_beta   90.00
_cell.angle_gamma   90.00
#
_symmetry.space_group_name_H-M   'P 1'
#
loop_
_entity.id
_entity.type
_entity.pdbx_description
1 polymer ?
#
loop_
_entity_poly.entity_id
_entity_poly.type
_entity_poly.pdbx_seq_one_letter_code
_entity_poly.pdbx_strand_id
1 'polypeptide(L)'
;LGLLTYRGSLGYNLTQQDKEELPAVHRASTYQQYQGEKLCRRYNAYSYYAILNAFDTHDTGRGRGGVAAALARIEARTAVVGITTDIIFTPAEMRELHGMIAGSTYHEIDSPFGHDGFLVEHGQLNDILYPFMNNQ
;
A
#
# COMPACT_ATOMS: atom_id res chain seq x y z
N LEU A 1 15.18 4.97 -0.17
CA LEU A 1 14.47 4.77 -1.45
C LEU A 1 13.12 4.10 -1.23
N GLY A 2 13.02 2.97 -0.51
CA GLY A 2 11.75 2.25 -0.32
C GLY A 2 10.58 3.09 0.19
N LEU A 3 10.83 4.05 1.08
CA LEU A 3 9.79 4.94 1.60
C LEU A 3 9.18 5.88 0.54
N LEU A 4 9.87 6.14 -0.57
CA LEU A 4 9.34 6.95 -1.66
C LEU A 4 8.28 6.21 -2.48
N THR A 5 8.34 4.88 -2.51
CA THR A 5 7.37 4.06 -3.25
C THR A 5 6.02 3.97 -2.54
N TYR A 6 5.97 4.18 -1.22
CA TYR A 6 4.71 4.21 -0.46
C TYR A 6 3.90 5.49 -0.70
N ARG A 7 4.52 6.55 -1.23
CA ARG A 7 3.88 7.85 -1.41
C ARG A 7 3.73 8.20 -2.87
N GLY A 8 2.56 8.67 -3.25
CA GLY A 8 2.34 9.29 -4.54
C GLY A 8 3.15 10.58 -4.67
N SER A 9 3.67 10.87 -5.86
CA SER A 9 4.46 12.08 -6.14
C SER A 9 3.70 13.36 -5.79
N LEU A 10 2.40 13.40 -6.07
CA LEU A 10 1.55 14.55 -5.74
C LEU A 10 1.47 14.79 -4.23
N GLY A 11 1.15 13.76 -3.45
CA GLY A 11 1.06 13.86 -1.99
C GLY A 11 2.41 14.18 -1.34
N TYR A 12 3.50 13.64 -1.90
CA TYR A 12 4.85 13.98 -1.44
C TYR A 12 5.16 15.46 -1.67
N ASN A 13 4.88 16.00 -2.86
CA ASN A 13 5.08 17.42 -3.17
C ASN A 13 4.24 18.31 -2.26
N LEU A 14 2.96 17.99 -2.03
CA LEU A 14 2.09 18.78 -1.14
C LEU A 14 2.66 18.88 0.29
N THR A 15 3.33 17.83 0.77
CA THR A 15 3.81 17.77 2.16
C THR A 15 5.27 18.18 2.33
N GLN A 16 6.12 18.03 1.29
CA GLN A 16 7.56 18.24 1.37
C GLN A 16 8.06 19.43 0.55
N GLN A 17 7.17 20.20 -0.06
CA GLN A 17 7.55 21.42 -0.77
C GLN A 17 8.18 22.43 0.21
N ASP A 18 9.29 23.02 -0.21
CA ASP A 18 9.93 24.11 0.52
C ASP A 18 9.05 25.38 0.46
N LYS A 19 9.07 26.16 1.54
CA LYS A 19 8.34 27.43 1.64
C LYS A 19 9.15 28.60 1.10
N GLU A 20 10.45 28.43 1.01
CA GLU A 20 11.41 29.41 0.54
C GLU A 20 11.96 28.97 -0.82
N GLU A 21 12.29 29.94 -1.69
CA GLU A 21 12.81 29.65 -3.03
C GLU A 21 14.21 29.01 -2.99
N LEU A 22 15.04 29.44 -2.03
CA LEU A 22 16.40 28.92 -1.82
C LEU A 22 16.64 28.59 -0.33
N PRO A 23 16.06 27.51 0.19
CA PRO A 23 16.26 27.13 1.60
C PRO A 23 17.69 26.63 1.82
N ALA A 24 18.27 26.90 2.99
CA ALA A 24 19.56 26.36 3.38
C ALA A 24 19.54 24.81 3.47
N VAL A 25 18.39 24.24 3.81
CA VAL A 25 18.17 22.78 3.86
C VAL A 25 16.78 22.47 3.34
N HIS A 26 16.69 21.59 2.36
CA HIS A 26 15.42 21.19 1.75
C HIS A 26 14.61 20.27 2.69
N ARG A 27 13.30 20.54 2.81
CA ARG A 27 12.38 19.72 3.63
C ARG A 27 12.37 18.25 3.22
N ALA A 28 12.38 17.98 1.92
CA ALA A 28 12.44 16.62 1.40
C ALA A 28 13.69 15.87 1.88
N SER A 29 14.85 16.55 1.95
CA SER A 29 16.11 15.98 2.42
C SER A 29 16.05 15.63 3.91
N THR A 30 15.62 16.56 4.75
CA THR A 30 15.50 16.32 6.20
C THR A 30 14.49 15.24 6.52
N TYR A 31 13.38 15.21 5.78
CA TYR A 31 12.37 14.16 5.93
C TYR A 31 12.95 12.77 5.59
N GLN A 32 13.67 12.62 4.47
CA GLN A 32 14.27 11.36 4.07
C GLN A 32 15.35 10.89 5.06
N GLN A 33 16.17 11.81 5.56
CA GLN A 33 17.17 11.50 6.59
C GLN A 33 16.50 10.99 7.87
N TYR A 34 15.50 11.70 8.37
CA TYR A 34 14.72 11.31 9.56
C TYR A 34 14.10 9.93 9.41
N GLN A 35 13.49 9.64 8.27
CA GLN A 35 12.86 8.34 8.00
C GLN A 35 13.93 7.22 7.89
N GLY A 36 15.09 7.51 7.30
CA GLY A 36 16.21 6.57 7.26
C GLY A 36 16.71 6.20 8.66
N GLU A 37 16.92 7.19 9.52
CA GLU A 37 17.32 6.98 10.93
C GLU A 37 16.26 6.17 11.70
N LYS A 38 14.98 6.49 11.50
CA LYS A 38 13.86 5.76 12.11
C LYS A 38 13.84 4.30 11.68
N LEU A 39 14.11 4.01 10.40
CA LEU A 39 14.21 2.64 9.90
C LEU A 39 15.38 1.89 10.57
N CYS A 40 16.56 2.51 10.66
CA CYS A 40 17.73 1.91 11.29
C CYS A 40 17.55 1.60 12.79
N ARG A 41 16.67 2.33 13.48
CA ARG A 41 16.31 2.03 14.88
C ARG A 41 15.38 0.82 15.01
N ARG A 42 14.62 0.50 13.98
CA ARG A 42 13.61 -0.58 13.97
C ARG A 42 14.16 -1.88 13.43
N TYR A 43 15.07 -1.82 12.47
CA TYR A 43 15.59 -2.97 11.72
C TYR A 43 17.11 -2.93 11.66
N ASN A 44 17.75 -4.06 11.80
CA ASN A 44 19.12 -4.26 11.35
C ASN A 44 19.13 -4.83 9.92
N ALA A 45 20.29 -4.85 9.27
CA ALA A 45 20.44 -5.32 7.89
C ALA A 45 19.98 -6.77 7.70
N TYR A 46 20.21 -7.64 8.68
CA TYR A 46 19.81 -9.06 8.58
C TYR A 46 18.30 -9.24 8.68
N SER A 47 17.65 -8.56 9.61
CA SER A 47 16.19 -8.63 9.74
C SER A 47 15.49 -8.01 8.52
N TYR A 48 16.03 -6.92 7.97
CA TYR A 48 15.52 -6.31 6.75
C TYR A 48 15.66 -7.26 5.55
N TYR A 49 16.85 -7.87 5.38
CA TYR A 49 17.09 -8.87 4.34
C TYR A 49 16.16 -10.08 4.46
N ALA A 50 15.98 -10.60 5.68
CA ALA A 50 15.09 -11.76 5.89
C ALA A 50 13.64 -11.47 5.49
N ILE A 51 13.14 -10.27 5.80
CA ILE A 51 11.79 -9.84 5.41
C ILE A 51 11.70 -9.69 3.89
N LEU A 52 12.67 -9.03 3.25
CA LEU A 52 12.70 -8.90 1.79
C LEU A 52 12.70 -10.27 1.09
N ASN A 53 13.57 -11.18 1.56
CA ASN A 53 13.62 -12.53 1.01
C ASN A 53 12.31 -13.30 1.19
N ALA A 54 11.63 -13.12 2.31
CA ALA A 54 10.31 -13.70 2.54
C ALA A 54 9.26 -13.16 1.55
N PHE A 55 9.30 -11.86 1.26
CA PHE A 55 8.44 -11.23 0.24
C PHE A 55 8.74 -11.76 -1.15
N ASP A 56 10.00 -11.75 -1.58
CA ASP A 56 10.42 -12.16 -2.92
C ASP A 56 10.15 -13.65 -3.21
N THR A 57 10.15 -14.46 -2.16
CA THR A 57 9.90 -15.91 -2.28
C THR A 57 8.47 -16.31 -1.97
N HIS A 58 7.61 -15.36 -1.57
CA HIS A 58 6.21 -15.64 -1.28
C HIS A 58 5.46 -16.04 -2.55
N ASP A 59 4.73 -17.14 -2.48
CA ASP A 59 3.88 -17.63 -3.56
C ASP A 59 2.61 -18.25 -2.96
N THR A 60 1.51 -17.54 -3.08
CA THR A 60 0.20 -17.98 -2.60
C THR A 60 -0.28 -19.26 -3.29
N GLY A 61 0.14 -19.46 -4.55
CA GLY A 61 -0.25 -20.62 -5.36
C GLY A 61 0.56 -21.89 -5.10
N ARG A 62 1.70 -21.78 -4.42
CA ARG A 62 2.62 -22.90 -4.19
C ARG A 62 1.95 -24.05 -3.46
N GLY A 63 1.93 -25.23 -4.08
CA GLY A 63 1.27 -26.42 -3.55
C GLY A 63 -0.28 -26.37 -3.50
N ARG A 64 -0.87 -25.34 -4.14
CA ARG A 64 -2.34 -25.14 -4.14
C ARG A 64 -2.97 -25.15 -5.54
N GLY A 65 -2.21 -25.48 -6.57
CA GLY A 65 -2.69 -25.50 -7.96
C GLY A 65 -2.59 -24.15 -8.69
N GLY A 66 -1.73 -23.25 -8.20
CA GLY A 66 -1.55 -21.90 -8.72
C GLY A 66 -2.36 -20.85 -7.95
N VAL A 67 -2.08 -19.58 -8.26
CA VAL A 67 -2.67 -18.44 -7.53
C VAL A 67 -4.21 -18.41 -7.65
N ALA A 68 -4.75 -18.57 -8.86
CA ALA A 68 -6.19 -18.56 -9.07
C ALA A 68 -6.90 -19.68 -8.29
N ALA A 69 -6.35 -20.91 -8.28
CA ALA A 69 -6.91 -22.02 -7.53
C ALA A 69 -6.81 -21.81 -6.00
N ALA A 70 -5.77 -21.12 -5.53
CA ALA A 70 -5.63 -20.78 -4.13
C ALA A 70 -6.65 -19.72 -3.70
N LEU A 71 -6.84 -18.69 -4.51
CA LEU A 71 -7.77 -17.58 -4.24
C LEU A 71 -9.23 -18.02 -4.33
N ALA A 72 -9.55 -18.95 -5.24
CA ALA A 72 -10.89 -19.53 -5.36
C ALA A 72 -11.34 -20.31 -4.10
N ARG A 73 -10.45 -20.60 -3.17
CA ARG A 73 -10.78 -21.26 -1.89
C ARG A 73 -11.18 -20.27 -0.79
N ILE A 74 -11.13 -18.98 -1.05
CA ILE A 74 -11.52 -17.97 -0.07
C ILE A 74 -13.04 -17.97 0.04
N GLU A 75 -13.55 -18.39 1.19
CA GLU A 75 -14.99 -18.42 1.52
C GLU A 75 -15.43 -17.20 2.32
N ALA A 76 -14.48 -16.48 2.90
CA ALA A 76 -14.76 -15.27 3.66
C ALA A 76 -15.32 -14.17 2.75
N ARG A 77 -16.27 -13.39 3.24
CA ARG A 77 -16.65 -12.14 2.57
C ARG A 77 -15.40 -11.30 2.39
N THR A 78 -15.18 -10.81 1.19
CA THR A 78 -13.96 -10.10 0.83
C THR A 78 -14.29 -8.80 0.11
N ALA A 79 -13.74 -7.70 0.61
CA ALA A 79 -13.70 -6.43 -0.10
C ALA A 79 -12.26 -6.15 -0.53
N VAL A 80 -12.01 -6.00 -1.81
CA VAL A 80 -10.72 -5.59 -2.37
C VAL A 80 -10.76 -4.10 -2.59
N VAL A 81 -9.79 -3.38 -2.02
CA VAL A 81 -9.73 -1.92 -2.12
C VAL A 81 -8.44 -1.52 -2.81
N GLY A 82 -8.54 -0.84 -3.95
CA GLY A 82 -7.43 -0.22 -4.65
C GLY A 82 -7.29 1.27 -4.30
N ILE A 83 -6.14 1.84 -4.54
CA ILE A 83 -5.88 3.28 -4.38
C ILE A 83 -5.39 3.83 -5.70
N THR A 84 -6.00 4.91 -6.20
CA THR A 84 -5.79 5.42 -7.57
C THR A 84 -4.34 5.69 -7.93
N THR A 85 -3.52 6.11 -6.97
CA THR A 85 -2.11 6.47 -7.19
C THR A 85 -1.11 5.47 -6.59
N ASP A 86 -1.58 4.30 -6.14
CA ASP A 86 -0.70 3.26 -5.60
C ASP A 86 0.13 2.63 -6.73
N ILE A 87 1.45 2.64 -6.56
CA ILE A 87 2.41 2.04 -7.49
C ILE A 87 2.99 0.72 -6.97
N ILE A 88 2.66 0.33 -5.74
CA ILE A 88 3.11 -0.94 -5.14
C ILE A 88 2.06 -2.02 -5.38
N PHE A 89 0.79 -1.70 -5.10
CA PHE A 89 -0.37 -2.52 -5.38
C PHE A 89 -1.30 -1.73 -6.29
N THR A 90 -1.03 -1.81 -7.58
CA THR A 90 -1.72 -0.99 -8.56
C THR A 90 -3.22 -1.31 -8.62
N PRO A 91 -4.08 -0.34 -8.97
CA PRO A 91 -5.51 -0.61 -9.19
C PRO A 91 -5.78 -1.75 -10.18
N ALA A 92 -4.89 -1.94 -11.16
CA ALA A 92 -5.00 -3.04 -12.12
C ALA A 92 -4.82 -4.40 -11.45
N GLU A 93 -3.79 -4.56 -10.61
CA GLU A 93 -3.54 -5.78 -9.84
C GLU A 93 -4.65 -6.05 -8.83
N MET A 94 -5.19 -4.99 -8.20
CA MET A 94 -6.31 -5.15 -7.26
C MET A 94 -7.59 -5.60 -7.96
N ARG A 95 -7.86 -5.14 -9.19
CA ARG A 95 -8.97 -5.64 -10.01
C ARG A 95 -8.76 -7.10 -10.43
N GLU A 96 -7.54 -7.46 -10.79
CA GLU A 96 -7.18 -8.85 -11.10
C GLU A 96 -7.39 -9.76 -9.89
N LEU A 97 -6.93 -9.33 -8.70
CA LEU A 97 -7.15 -10.04 -7.45
C LEU A 97 -8.64 -10.24 -7.17
N HIS A 98 -9.45 -9.18 -7.28
CA HIS A 98 -10.90 -9.24 -7.16
C HIS A 98 -11.50 -10.28 -8.11
N GLY A 99 -11.07 -10.30 -9.38
CA GLY A 99 -11.56 -11.26 -10.38
C GLY A 99 -11.27 -12.72 -10.07
N MET A 100 -10.29 -13.00 -9.18
CA MET A 100 -9.94 -14.36 -8.77
C MET A 100 -10.60 -14.80 -7.45
N ILE A 101 -11.26 -13.90 -6.71
CA ILE A 101 -11.94 -14.21 -5.45
C ILE A 101 -13.45 -14.17 -5.67
N ALA A 102 -14.08 -15.34 -5.67
CA ALA A 102 -15.53 -15.45 -5.89
C ALA A 102 -16.33 -14.68 -4.82
N GLY A 103 -17.30 -13.90 -5.26
CA GLY A 103 -18.18 -13.13 -4.36
C GLY A 103 -17.50 -11.93 -3.66
N SER A 104 -16.27 -11.59 -4.00
CA SER A 104 -15.63 -10.36 -3.50
C SER A 104 -16.30 -9.11 -4.10
N THR A 105 -16.10 -7.96 -3.46
CA THR A 105 -16.45 -6.65 -4.01
C THR A 105 -15.17 -5.87 -4.29
N TYR A 106 -15.19 -4.99 -5.29
CA TYR A 106 -14.08 -4.09 -5.59
C TYR A 106 -14.48 -2.65 -5.33
N HIS A 107 -13.60 -1.92 -4.69
CA HIS A 107 -13.73 -0.51 -4.40
C HIS A 107 -12.42 0.22 -4.75
N GLU A 108 -12.50 1.50 -5.03
CA GLU A 108 -11.32 2.32 -5.31
C GLU A 108 -11.36 3.60 -4.48
N ILE A 109 -10.26 3.91 -3.80
CA ILE A 109 -10.08 5.14 -3.04
C ILE A 109 -9.30 6.12 -3.90
N ASP A 110 -9.81 7.33 -4.05
CA ASP A 110 -9.08 8.41 -4.71
C ASP A 110 -8.17 9.11 -3.69
N SER A 111 -6.86 9.03 -3.91
CA SER A 111 -5.87 9.63 -3.03
C SER A 111 -4.61 10.04 -3.79
N PRO A 112 -4.05 11.22 -3.53
CA PRO A 112 -2.76 11.63 -4.08
C PRO A 112 -1.56 11.02 -3.32
N PHE A 113 -1.82 10.25 -2.24
CA PHE A 113 -0.78 9.80 -1.31
C PHE A 113 -0.20 8.41 -1.63
N GLY A 114 -0.58 7.80 -2.76
CA GLY A 114 -0.08 6.47 -3.14
C GLY A 114 -0.53 5.39 -2.16
N HIS A 115 0.35 4.43 -1.90
CA HIS A 115 0.08 3.33 -0.97
C HIS A 115 -0.33 3.82 0.43
N ASP A 116 0.24 4.90 0.92
CA ASP A 116 -0.11 5.50 2.22
C ASP A 116 -1.56 6.07 2.25
N GLY A 117 -2.27 6.14 1.13
CA GLY A 117 -3.64 6.65 1.05
C GLY A 117 -4.60 5.96 2.02
N PHE A 118 -4.47 4.65 2.25
CA PHE A 118 -5.31 3.94 3.22
C PHE A 118 -5.12 4.41 4.67
N LEU A 119 -4.00 5.07 4.98
CA LEU A 119 -3.72 5.67 6.30
C LEU A 119 -4.26 7.10 6.43
N VAL A 120 -4.71 7.71 5.35
CA VAL A 120 -5.09 9.12 5.29
C VAL A 120 -6.56 9.30 4.94
N GLU A 121 -7.06 8.51 4.00
CA GLU A 121 -8.42 8.63 3.45
C GLU A 121 -9.47 7.91 4.33
N HIS A 122 -9.50 8.24 5.62
CA HIS A 122 -10.38 7.58 6.58
C HIS A 122 -11.88 7.69 6.23
N GLY A 123 -12.29 8.81 5.61
CA GLY A 123 -13.67 9.02 5.17
C GLY A 123 -14.09 7.99 4.13
N GLN A 124 -13.35 7.91 3.03
CA GLN A 124 -13.62 6.98 1.94
C GLN A 124 -13.55 5.52 2.41
N LEU A 125 -12.56 5.20 3.27
CA LEU A 125 -12.46 3.85 3.86
C LEU A 125 -13.67 3.53 4.72
N ASN A 126 -14.13 4.46 5.55
CA ASN A 126 -15.28 4.24 6.40
C ASN A 126 -16.56 4.02 5.59
N ASP A 127 -16.73 4.75 4.48
CA ASP A 127 -17.88 4.59 3.59
C ASP A 127 -17.91 3.19 2.92
N ILE A 128 -16.76 2.55 2.74
CA ILE A 128 -16.64 1.18 2.24
C ILE A 128 -16.80 0.16 3.37
N LEU A 129 -16.07 0.34 4.47
CA LEU A 129 -15.96 -0.67 5.52
C LEU A 129 -17.21 -0.73 6.42
N TYR A 130 -17.85 0.40 6.69
CA TYR A 130 -19.02 0.41 7.55
C TYR A 130 -20.19 -0.43 7.00
N PRO A 131 -20.64 -0.27 5.74
CA PRO A 131 -21.66 -1.14 5.18
C PRO A 131 -21.16 -2.58 5.00
N PHE A 132 -19.89 -2.79 4.66
CA PHE A 132 -19.31 -4.12 4.55
C PHE A 132 -19.34 -4.88 5.87
N MET A 133 -19.11 -4.23 7.00
CA MET A 133 -19.12 -4.85 8.32
C MET A 133 -20.52 -5.08 8.87
N ASN A 134 -21.49 -4.22 8.52
CA ASN A 134 -22.83 -4.22 9.13
C ASN A 134 -23.91 -4.90 8.26
N ASN A 135 -23.69 -5.10 6.96
CA ASN A 135 -24.60 -5.85 6.12
C ASN A 135 -24.24 -7.35 6.22
N GLN A 136 -24.91 -8.05 7.12
CA GLN A 136 -24.87 -9.52 7.22
C GLN A 136 -25.88 -10.14 6.28
#